data_9d6fee920a0077eb6f3c062ff640d077
#
_entry.id   9d6fee920a0077eb6f3c062ff640d077
#
_cell.length_a   1.000
_cell.length_b   1.000
_cell.length_c   1.000
_cell.angle_alpha   90.00
_cell.angle_beta   90.00
_cell.angle_gamma   90.00
#
_symmetry.space_group_name_H-M   'P 1'
#
loop_
_entity.id
_entity.type
_entity.pdbx_description
1 polymer ?
#
loop_
_entity_poly.entity_id
_entity_poly.type
_entity_poly.pdbx_seq_one_letter_code
_entity_poly.pdbx_strand_id
1 'polypeptide(L)'
;MLEGYDKNWSPETKETFARYSNLSPGKYSFKVISCNNEGLWNKEPASFSFSISPPVWKTWWFIALTGISALGLIVITLRLRADAIRRKESEKLSREIQLANNELKALRAQMDPHFIFNSLSSIQSFIMSKDEESALRYLSKFAKLMRMILSNSEKSSVTVREEIDSLKLYLELESLRFDNKFEYEISIDSKVETDFQKIPSMLIQPYVENAIIHGLVPKNSGKGKIQIEIMQTDAYITCTITDNGIGRKKSAELRTKTSEPLHESMGMKITSERLEVLNRMSKSNLSVNIIDMEDENHNSLGTKVEIFIPI
;
A
#
# COMPACT_ATOMS: atom_id res chain seq x y z
N MET A 1 73.93 44.85 -5.85
CA MET A 1 72.99 44.79 -4.75
C MET A 1 71.60 44.72 -5.33
N LEU A 2 70.76 43.85 -4.80
CA LEU A 2 69.32 43.80 -5.10
C LEU A 2 68.58 44.40 -3.95
N GLU A 3 68.10 45.61 -4.10
CA GLU A 3 67.30 46.32 -3.12
C GLU A 3 65.93 45.60 -2.98
N GLY A 4 65.54 45.36 -1.76
CA GLY A 4 64.39 44.50 -1.42
C GLY A 4 64.77 43.06 -1.05
N TYR A 5 66.03 42.67 -1.25
CA TYR A 5 66.56 41.35 -0.92
C TYR A 5 67.87 41.40 -0.16
N ASP A 6 68.91 42.16 -0.70
CA ASP A 6 70.22 42.28 -0.11
C ASP A 6 70.23 43.38 0.96
N LYS A 7 70.83 43.12 2.10
CA LYS A 7 71.06 44.13 3.17
C LYS A 7 72.27 45.07 2.87
N ASN A 8 73.27 44.58 2.18
CA ASN A 8 74.51 45.31 1.87
C ASN A 8 74.85 45.09 0.43
N TRP A 9 75.80 45.92 -0.06
CA TRP A 9 76.44 45.71 -1.38
C TRP A 9 77.23 44.42 -1.35
N SER A 10 77.17 43.70 -2.51
CA SER A 10 77.99 42.52 -2.75
C SER A 10 79.45 42.89 -2.79
N PRO A 11 80.38 41.98 -2.42
CA PRO A 11 81.84 42.22 -2.64
C PRO A 11 82.14 42.58 -4.09
N GLU A 12 83.28 43.28 -4.30
CA GLU A 12 83.76 43.62 -5.61
C GLU A 12 84.01 42.33 -6.44
N THR A 13 83.54 42.32 -7.69
CA THR A 13 83.74 41.19 -8.58
C THR A 13 83.94 41.68 -10.03
N LYS A 14 84.58 40.89 -10.80
CA LYS A 14 84.69 41.10 -12.23
C LYS A 14 83.66 40.37 -13.05
N GLU A 15 82.74 39.64 -12.35
CA GLU A 15 81.66 38.91 -13.01
C GLU A 15 80.63 39.90 -13.53
N THR A 16 80.10 39.62 -14.72
CA THR A 16 79.08 40.45 -15.41
C THR A 16 77.64 39.99 -15.12
N PHE A 17 77.47 39.04 -14.23
CA PHE A 17 76.14 38.52 -13.88
C PHE A 17 76.00 38.39 -12.35
N ALA A 18 74.77 38.52 -11.87
CA ALA A 18 74.37 38.21 -10.47
C ALA A 18 73.26 37.22 -10.53
N ARG A 19 73.30 36.16 -9.70
CA ARG A 19 72.27 35.13 -9.63
C ARG A 19 71.52 35.21 -8.29
N TYR A 20 70.24 35.40 -8.38
CA TYR A 20 69.31 35.38 -7.23
C TYR A 20 68.33 34.19 -7.39
N SER A 21 68.17 33.38 -6.34
CA SER A 21 67.27 32.26 -6.32
C SER A 21 66.20 32.45 -5.28
N ASN A 22 64.98 31.95 -5.55
CA ASN A 22 63.89 31.94 -4.61
C ASN A 22 63.43 33.33 -4.13
N LEU A 23 63.35 34.31 -5.05
CA LEU A 23 62.83 35.61 -4.77
C LEU A 23 61.32 35.54 -4.47
N SER A 24 60.88 36.11 -3.37
CA SER A 24 59.47 36.22 -3.02
C SER A 24 58.73 37.23 -3.91
N PRO A 25 57.41 37.12 -4.11
CA PRO A 25 56.66 38.14 -4.84
C PRO A 25 56.88 39.52 -4.17
N GLY A 26 57.22 40.50 -5.00
CA GLY A 26 57.57 41.86 -4.51
C GLY A 26 58.17 42.72 -5.61
N LYS A 27 58.50 43.97 -5.24
CA LYS A 27 59.23 44.90 -6.10
C LYS A 27 60.68 44.89 -5.74
N TYR A 28 61.56 44.76 -6.72
CA TYR A 28 63.00 44.72 -6.57
C TYR A 28 63.66 45.73 -7.49
N SER A 29 64.78 46.33 -6.99
CA SER A 29 65.59 47.23 -7.81
C SER A 29 67.03 46.74 -7.78
N PHE A 30 67.48 46.22 -8.91
CA PHE A 30 68.93 45.81 -9.10
C PHE A 30 69.75 47.04 -9.32
N LYS A 31 70.70 47.33 -8.41
CA LYS A 31 71.63 48.47 -8.47
C LYS A 31 73.07 48.02 -8.69
N VAL A 32 73.77 48.63 -9.67
CA VAL A 32 75.11 48.32 -9.99
C VAL A 32 75.97 49.60 -9.91
N ILE A 33 77.07 49.51 -9.23
CA ILE A 33 78.12 50.55 -9.24
C ILE A 33 79.38 49.97 -9.90
N SER A 34 80.13 50.76 -10.63
CA SER A 34 81.36 50.37 -11.29
C SER A 34 82.52 51.31 -10.92
N CYS A 35 83.71 50.77 -10.95
CA CYS A 35 84.93 51.47 -10.69
C CYS A 35 85.79 51.49 -11.94
N ASN A 36 86.45 52.62 -12.23
CA ASN A 36 87.38 52.73 -13.33
C ASN A 36 88.77 52.17 -12.93
N ASN A 37 89.71 52.13 -13.84
CA ASN A 37 91.07 51.64 -13.58
C ASN A 37 91.89 52.47 -12.59
N GLU A 38 91.43 53.68 -12.26
CA GLU A 38 92.07 54.61 -11.29
C GLU A 38 91.46 54.49 -9.90
N GLY A 39 90.51 53.55 -9.67
CA GLY A 39 89.87 53.35 -8.38
C GLY A 39 88.68 54.30 -8.07
N LEU A 40 88.21 55.06 -9.07
CA LEU A 40 87.09 55.97 -8.93
C LEU A 40 85.80 55.26 -9.20
N TRP A 41 84.92 55.25 -8.21
CA TRP A 41 83.57 54.70 -8.28
C TRP A 41 82.59 55.72 -8.85
N ASN A 42 81.60 55.23 -9.65
CA ASN A 42 80.49 56.10 -10.07
C ASN A 42 79.65 56.49 -8.90
N LYS A 43 79.27 57.79 -8.88
CA LYS A 43 78.50 58.37 -7.77
C LYS A 43 76.99 57.95 -7.82
N GLU A 44 76.46 57.66 -9.00
CA GLU A 44 75.08 57.26 -9.21
C GLU A 44 75.04 55.83 -9.71
N PRO A 45 74.35 54.91 -8.96
CA PRO A 45 74.25 53.53 -9.42
C PRO A 45 73.31 53.40 -10.61
N ALA A 46 73.63 52.56 -11.58
CA ALA A 46 72.72 52.12 -12.59
C ALA A 46 71.66 51.20 -11.93
N SER A 47 70.41 51.48 -12.20
CA SER A 47 69.31 50.73 -11.55
C SER A 47 68.36 50.12 -12.56
N PHE A 48 67.94 48.87 -12.29
CA PHE A 48 66.94 48.15 -13.07
C PHE A 48 65.86 47.61 -12.08
N SER A 49 64.63 48.08 -12.25
CA SER A 49 63.54 47.70 -11.37
C SER A 49 62.63 46.69 -12.06
N PHE A 50 62.29 45.63 -11.37
CA PHE A 50 61.33 44.62 -11.80
C PHE A 50 60.39 44.20 -10.66
N SER A 51 59.28 43.57 -10.99
CA SER A 51 58.34 43.06 -10.00
C SER A 51 57.99 41.60 -10.25
N ILE A 52 57.94 40.82 -9.18
CA ILE A 52 57.48 39.44 -9.19
C ILE A 52 56.06 39.40 -8.69
N SER A 53 55.11 39.03 -9.56
CA SER A 53 53.70 38.91 -9.16
C SER A 53 53.46 37.65 -8.33
N PRO A 54 52.57 37.68 -7.34
CA PRO A 54 52.16 36.48 -6.62
C PRO A 54 51.47 35.50 -7.56
N PRO A 55 51.54 34.17 -7.26
CA PRO A 55 50.81 33.16 -8.03
C PRO A 55 49.28 33.42 -7.95
N VAL A 56 48.58 33.11 -9.01
CA VAL A 56 47.13 33.40 -9.18
C VAL A 56 46.29 32.86 -8.03
N TRP A 57 46.63 31.66 -7.50
CA TRP A 57 45.92 31.06 -6.36
C TRP A 57 46.09 31.78 -5.02
N LYS A 58 47.03 32.70 -4.90
CA LYS A 58 47.22 33.56 -3.72
C LYS A 58 46.57 34.94 -3.86
N THR A 59 45.96 35.23 -5.00
CA THR A 59 45.28 36.51 -5.22
C THR A 59 43.90 36.51 -4.58
N TRP A 60 43.50 37.65 -4.02
CA TRP A 60 42.26 37.82 -3.28
C TRP A 60 41.02 37.44 -4.12
N TRP A 61 41.02 37.81 -5.41
CA TRP A 61 39.90 37.52 -6.30
C TRP A 61 39.74 36.02 -6.60
N PHE A 62 40.86 35.26 -6.71
CA PHE A 62 40.83 33.82 -6.89
C PHE A 62 40.28 33.10 -5.65
N ILE A 63 40.68 33.52 -4.44
CA ILE A 63 40.19 33.00 -3.19
C ILE A 63 38.69 33.32 -3.04
N ALA A 64 38.27 34.55 -3.41
CA ALA A 64 36.86 34.92 -3.40
C ALA A 64 36.04 34.11 -4.39
N LEU A 65 36.52 33.88 -5.61
CA LEU A 65 35.82 33.10 -6.62
C LEU A 65 35.66 31.64 -6.20
N THR A 66 36.70 31.00 -5.67
CA THR A 66 36.64 29.63 -5.16
C THR A 66 35.70 29.51 -3.95
N GLY A 67 35.69 30.49 -3.05
CA GLY A 67 34.77 30.55 -1.93
C GLY A 67 33.29 30.65 -2.37
N ILE A 68 32.98 31.53 -3.33
CA ILE A 68 31.66 31.69 -3.92
C ILE A 68 31.22 30.40 -4.62
N SER A 69 32.09 29.76 -5.38
CA SER A 69 31.80 28.51 -6.07
C SER A 69 31.51 27.36 -5.09
N ALA A 70 32.29 27.25 -4.02
CA ALA A 70 32.07 26.27 -2.96
C ALA A 70 30.72 26.49 -2.25
N LEU A 71 30.39 27.74 -1.91
CA LEU A 71 29.10 28.10 -1.30
C LEU A 71 27.93 27.77 -2.25
N GLY A 72 28.07 28.09 -3.53
CA GLY A 72 27.07 27.76 -4.56
C GLY A 72 26.82 26.24 -4.64
N LEU A 73 27.88 25.44 -4.62
CA LEU A 73 27.78 23.98 -4.63
C LEU A 73 27.05 23.44 -3.39
N ILE A 74 27.37 24.00 -2.22
CA ILE A 74 26.69 23.64 -0.96
C ILE A 74 25.19 23.95 -1.05
N VAL A 75 24.83 25.16 -1.51
CA VAL A 75 23.41 25.55 -1.65
C VAL A 75 22.68 24.64 -2.64
N ILE A 76 23.28 24.30 -3.78
CA ILE A 76 22.69 23.40 -4.77
C ILE A 76 22.48 22.01 -4.17
N THR A 77 23.48 21.45 -3.48
CA THR A 77 23.36 20.12 -2.86
C THR A 77 22.30 20.08 -1.76
N LEU A 78 22.17 21.12 -0.95
CA LEU A 78 21.14 21.24 0.06
C LEU A 78 19.73 21.33 -0.56
N ARG A 79 19.56 22.10 -1.63
CA ARG A 79 18.29 22.17 -2.37
C ARG A 79 17.90 20.83 -2.97
N LEU A 80 18.83 20.14 -3.65
CA LEU A 80 18.54 18.82 -4.23
C LEU A 80 18.15 17.79 -3.17
N ARG A 81 18.81 17.81 -2.00
CA ARG A 81 18.43 16.94 -0.86
C ARG A 81 17.05 17.28 -0.31
N ALA A 82 16.75 18.56 -0.13
CA ALA A 82 15.43 19.00 0.34
C ALA A 82 14.32 18.59 -0.61
N ASP A 83 14.51 18.73 -1.92
CA ASP A 83 13.54 18.32 -2.93
C ASP A 83 13.36 16.80 -2.97
N ALA A 84 14.46 16.03 -2.81
CA ALA A 84 14.38 14.56 -2.73
C ALA A 84 13.61 14.08 -1.49
N ILE A 85 13.78 14.75 -0.33
CA ILE A 85 13.02 14.45 0.89
C ILE A 85 11.54 14.77 0.68
N ARG A 86 11.21 15.96 0.17
CA ARG A 86 9.82 16.37 -0.10
C ARG A 86 9.12 15.40 -1.05
N ARG A 87 9.79 14.95 -2.12
CA ARG A 87 9.23 13.95 -3.05
C ARG A 87 8.92 12.63 -2.35
N LYS A 88 9.85 12.12 -1.51
CA LYS A 88 9.62 10.89 -0.73
C LYS A 88 8.45 11.02 0.25
N GLU A 89 8.30 12.16 0.91
CA GLU A 89 7.18 12.41 1.82
C GLU A 89 5.84 12.48 1.06
N SER A 90 5.81 13.17 -0.07
CA SER A 90 4.62 13.25 -0.94
C SER A 90 4.21 11.89 -1.51
N GLU A 91 5.18 11.04 -1.90
CA GLU A 91 4.92 9.67 -2.34
C GLU A 91 4.36 8.79 -1.22
N LYS A 92 4.90 8.92 0.01
CA LYS A 92 4.37 8.20 1.18
C LYS A 92 2.92 8.60 1.47
N LEU A 93 2.65 9.90 1.53
CA LEU A 93 1.30 10.42 1.75
C LEU A 93 0.32 9.97 0.66
N SER A 94 0.75 10.00 -0.60
CA SER A 94 -0.07 9.51 -1.72
C SER A 94 -0.41 8.02 -1.59
N ARG A 95 0.55 7.18 -1.16
CA ARG A 95 0.33 5.75 -0.90
C ARG A 95 -0.64 5.53 0.26
N GLU A 96 -0.49 6.26 1.34
CA GLU A 96 -1.41 6.18 2.50
C GLU A 96 -2.84 6.56 2.11
N ILE A 97 -3.02 7.64 1.32
CA ILE A 97 -4.33 8.04 0.78
C ILE A 97 -4.90 6.95 -0.14
N GLN A 98 -4.08 6.33 -1.01
CA GLN A 98 -4.53 5.24 -1.87
C GLN A 98 -4.96 4.02 -1.06
N LEU A 99 -4.21 3.64 -0.02
CA LEU A 99 -4.57 2.54 0.88
C LEU A 99 -5.88 2.84 1.59
N ALA A 100 -6.04 4.02 2.20
CA ALA A 100 -7.28 4.42 2.86
C ALA A 100 -8.48 4.44 1.89
N ASN A 101 -8.30 4.92 0.66
CA ASN A 101 -9.35 4.89 -0.36
C ASN A 101 -9.70 3.47 -0.81
N ASN A 102 -8.72 2.56 -0.89
CA ASN A 102 -8.97 1.16 -1.21
C ASN A 102 -9.70 0.45 -0.06
N GLU A 103 -9.32 0.75 1.19
CA GLU A 103 -10.04 0.27 2.39
C GLU A 103 -11.48 0.76 2.40
N LEU A 104 -11.72 2.05 2.14
CA LEU A 104 -13.08 2.61 2.03
C LEU A 104 -13.89 1.99 0.88
N LYS A 105 -13.26 1.70 -0.26
CA LYS A 105 -13.93 0.98 -1.36
C LYS A 105 -14.26 -0.46 -0.97
N ALA A 106 -13.34 -1.16 -0.29
CA ALA A 106 -13.58 -2.50 0.22
C ALA A 106 -14.70 -2.53 1.26
N LEU A 107 -14.72 -1.55 2.20
CA LEU A 107 -15.80 -1.39 3.19
C LEU A 107 -17.16 -1.12 2.51
N ARG A 108 -17.20 -0.25 1.50
CA ARG A 108 -18.43 -0.01 0.72
C ARG A 108 -18.90 -1.22 -0.09
N ALA A 109 -17.95 -2.02 -0.60
CA ALA A 109 -18.28 -3.25 -1.33
C ALA A 109 -18.77 -4.39 -0.40
N GLN A 110 -18.46 -4.33 0.91
CA GLN A 110 -18.95 -5.29 1.91
C GLN A 110 -20.42 -5.09 2.26
N MET A 111 -20.95 -3.89 2.03
CA MET A 111 -22.40 -3.67 2.11
C MET A 111 -22.99 -3.94 0.73
N ASP A 112 -23.54 -5.13 0.52
CA ASP A 112 -24.26 -5.40 -0.74
C ASP A 112 -25.49 -4.46 -0.84
N PRO A 113 -25.44 -3.44 -1.72
CA PRO A 113 -26.57 -2.54 -1.89
C PRO A 113 -27.85 -3.29 -2.26
N HIS A 114 -27.71 -4.37 -2.98
CA HIS A 114 -28.83 -5.21 -3.39
C HIS A 114 -29.51 -5.90 -2.19
N PHE A 115 -28.74 -6.37 -1.19
CA PHE A 115 -29.30 -6.89 0.06
C PHE A 115 -30.11 -5.81 0.81
N ILE A 116 -29.59 -4.57 0.90
CA ILE A 116 -30.29 -3.46 1.55
C ILE A 116 -31.59 -3.15 0.83
N PHE A 117 -31.57 -2.96 -0.50
CA PHE A 117 -32.76 -2.69 -1.29
C PHE A 117 -33.79 -3.82 -1.20
N ASN A 118 -33.37 -5.07 -1.27
CA ASN A 118 -34.22 -6.23 -1.14
C ASN A 118 -34.87 -6.35 0.25
N SER A 119 -34.10 -6.06 1.30
CA SER A 119 -34.63 -6.05 2.67
C SER A 119 -35.67 -4.96 2.87
N LEU A 120 -35.43 -3.75 2.33
CA LEU A 120 -36.42 -2.65 2.37
C LEU A 120 -37.69 -3.02 1.59
N SER A 121 -37.55 -3.65 0.41
CA SER A 121 -38.69 -4.13 -0.39
C SER A 121 -39.51 -5.22 0.35
N SER A 122 -38.82 -6.09 1.09
CA SER A 122 -39.53 -7.10 1.93
C SER A 122 -40.30 -6.44 3.05
N ILE A 123 -39.73 -5.46 3.74
CA ILE A 123 -40.46 -4.68 4.79
C ILE A 123 -41.66 -3.97 4.16
N GLN A 124 -41.48 -3.34 2.99
CA GLN A 124 -42.60 -2.70 2.28
C GLN A 124 -43.73 -3.71 1.95
N SER A 125 -43.37 -4.90 1.48
CA SER A 125 -44.34 -5.98 1.17
C SER A 125 -45.13 -6.39 2.40
N PHE A 126 -44.49 -6.59 3.57
CA PHE A 126 -45.18 -6.89 4.83
C PHE A 126 -46.13 -5.77 5.26
N ILE A 127 -45.73 -4.50 5.11
CA ILE A 127 -46.60 -3.36 5.42
C ILE A 127 -47.81 -3.32 4.49
N MET A 128 -47.61 -3.54 3.18
CA MET A 128 -48.70 -3.55 2.20
C MET A 128 -49.68 -4.70 2.41
N SER A 129 -49.18 -5.85 2.87
CA SER A 129 -50.03 -7.00 3.26
C SER A 129 -50.70 -6.86 4.63
N LYS A 130 -50.48 -5.73 5.34
CA LYS A 130 -50.96 -5.45 6.69
C LYS A 130 -50.46 -6.45 7.74
N ASP A 131 -49.32 -7.08 7.52
CA ASP A 131 -48.64 -7.96 8.47
C ASP A 131 -47.60 -7.14 9.27
N GLU A 132 -48.10 -6.36 10.21
CA GLU A 132 -47.29 -5.46 11.03
C GLU A 132 -46.30 -6.23 11.92
N GLU A 133 -46.68 -7.41 12.40
CA GLU A 133 -45.81 -8.23 13.24
C GLU A 133 -44.59 -8.72 12.48
N SER A 134 -44.75 -9.26 11.27
CA SER A 134 -43.65 -9.67 10.40
C SER A 134 -42.79 -8.48 9.97
N ALA A 135 -43.39 -7.33 9.67
CA ALA A 135 -42.64 -6.10 9.33
C ALA A 135 -41.74 -5.65 10.50
N LEU A 136 -42.27 -5.57 11.72
CA LEU A 136 -41.48 -5.16 12.89
C LEU A 136 -40.41 -6.18 13.25
N ARG A 137 -40.71 -7.47 13.18
CA ARG A 137 -39.76 -8.55 13.43
C ARG A 137 -38.61 -8.51 12.41
N TYR A 138 -38.92 -8.37 11.12
CA TYR A 138 -37.93 -8.27 10.04
C TYR A 138 -37.05 -7.02 10.21
N LEU A 139 -37.65 -5.85 10.44
CA LEU A 139 -36.95 -4.58 10.66
C LEU A 139 -35.99 -4.64 11.84
N SER A 140 -36.41 -5.24 12.96
CA SER A 140 -35.57 -5.40 14.16
C SER A 140 -34.34 -6.27 13.88
N LYS A 141 -34.54 -7.42 13.19
CA LYS A 141 -33.43 -8.32 12.79
C LYS A 141 -32.51 -7.65 11.79
N PHE A 142 -33.06 -6.94 10.79
CA PHE A 142 -32.32 -6.20 9.82
C PHE A 142 -31.45 -5.12 10.48
N ALA A 143 -32.02 -4.30 11.38
CA ALA A 143 -31.29 -3.29 12.11
C ALA A 143 -30.15 -3.88 12.98
N LYS A 144 -30.38 -5.07 13.58
CA LYS A 144 -29.35 -5.79 14.35
C LYS A 144 -28.25 -6.28 13.45
N LEU A 145 -28.57 -6.92 12.31
CA LEU A 145 -27.59 -7.41 11.34
C LEU A 145 -26.73 -6.25 10.79
N MET A 146 -27.35 -5.14 10.41
CA MET A 146 -26.64 -3.97 9.90
C MET A 146 -25.63 -3.41 10.91
N ARG A 147 -25.99 -3.34 12.18
CA ARG A 147 -25.05 -2.94 13.24
C ARG A 147 -23.88 -3.92 13.39
N MET A 148 -24.14 -5.23 13.31
CA MET A 148 -23.08 -6.24 13.37
C MET A 148 -22.14 -6.15 12.16
N ILE A 149 -22.69 -6.01 10.96
CA ILE A 149 -21.90 -5.84 9.73
C ILE A 149 -21.01 -4.59 9.83
N LEU A 150 -21.57 -3.45 10.24
CA LEU A 150 -20.81 -2.22 10.41
C LEU A 150 -19.68 -2.38 11.45
N SER A 151 -20.00 -2.93 12.62
CA SER A 151 -18.99 -3.17 13.67
C SER A 151 -17.90 -4.15 13.23
N ASN A 152 -18.28 -5.21 12.50
CA ASN A 152 -17.34 -6.23 12.03
C ASN A 152 -16.51 -5.75 10.84
N SER A 153 -17.02 -4.81 10.02
CA SER A 153 -16.30 -4.24 8.89
C SER A 153 -15.10 -3.37 9.30
N GLU A 154 -15.12 -2.85 10.52
CA GLU A 154 -13.99 -2.07 11.08
C GLU A 154 -12.88 -2.98 11.64
N LYS A 155 -13.18 -4.27 11.82
CA LYS A 155 -12.23 -5.26 12.38
C LYS A 155 -11.59 -6.09 11.26
N SER A 156 -10.29 -6.31 11.35
CA SER A 156 -9.57 -7.24 10.44
C SER A 156 -9.94 -8.70 10.68
N SER A 157 -10.28 -9.04 11.94
CA SER A 157 -10.71 -10.38 12.36
C SER A 157 -11.78 -10.28 13.44
N VAL A 158 -12.67 -11.27 13.45
CA VAL A 158 -13.76 -11.44 14.42
C VAL A 158 -13.69 -12.83 15.05
N THR A 159 -14.36 -13.06 16.17
CA THR A 159 -14.46 -14.42 16.71
C THR A 159 -15.36 -15.29 15.83
N VAL A 160 -15.17 -16.60 15.85
CA VAL A 160 -16.05 -17.54 15.14
C VAL A 160 -17.51 -17.34 15.59
N ARG A 161 -17.75 -17.04 16.86
CA ARG A 161 -19.08 -16.73 17.40
C ARG A 161 -19.68 -15.49 16.74
N GLU A 162 -18.94 -14.38 16.67
CA GLU A 162 -19.41 -13.13 16.04
C GLU A 162 -19.80 -13.35 14.56
N GLU A 163 -19.00 -14.11 13.81
CA GLU A 163 -19.28 -14.43 12.40
C GLU A 163 -20.54 -15.29 12.26
N ILE A 164 -20.68 -16.34 13.08
CA ILE A 164 -21.85 -17.25 13.07
C ILE A 164 -23.10 -16.54 13.50
N ASP A 165 -23.06 -15.68 14.51
CA ASP A 165 -24.25 -14.92 14.96
C ASP A 165 -24.72 -13.93 13.87
N SER A 166 -23.80 -13.31 13.17
CA SER A 166 -24.11 -12.48 11.98
C SER A 166 -24.73 -13.32 10.87
N LEU A 167 -24.15 -14.48 10.58
CA LEU A 167 -24.61 -15.40 9.56
C LEU A 167 -26.00 -15.98 9.85
N LYS A 168 -26.30 -16.31 11.10
CA LYS A 168 -27.65 -16.76 11.54
C LYS A 168 -28.70 -15.70 11.25
N LEU A 169 -28.42 -14.44 11.62
CA LEU A 169 -29.35 -13.33 11.36
C LEU A 169 -29.57 -13.13 9.85
N TYR A 170 -28.50 -13.24 9.05
CA TYR A 170 -28.59 -13.16 7.59
C TYR A 170 -29.48 -14.28 7.03
N LEU A 171 -29.24 -15.53 7.42
CA LEU A 171 -30.01 -16.70 6.99
C LEU A 171 -31.50 -16.60 7.39
N GLU A 172 -31.78 -16.11 8.59
CA GLU A 172 -33.17 -15.88 9.08
C GLU A 172 -33.89 -14.82 8.22
N LEU A 173 -33.23 -13.72 7.88
CA LEU A 173 -33.80 -12.67 7.04
C LEU A 173 -34.03 -13.16 5.61
N GLU A 174 -33.07 -13.88 5.02
CA GLU A 174 -33.23 -14.45 3.68
C GLU A 174 -34.31 -15.55 3.63
N SER A 175 -34.41 -16.38 4.66
CA SER A 175 -35.49 -17.38 4.78
C SER A 175 -36.87 -16.73 4.79
N LEU A 176 -37.03 -15.65 5.58
CA LEU A 176 -38.27 -14.88 5.61
C LEU A 176 -38.57 -14.20 4.26
N ARG A 177 -37.55 -13.65 3.61
CA ARG A 177 -37.66 -12.98 2.30
C ARG A 177 -38.16 -13.94 1.19
N PHE A 178 -37.74 -15.18 1.25
CA PHE A 178 -38.08 -16.20 0.24
C PHE A 178 -39.20 -17.17 0.74
N ASP A 179 -40.05 -16.73 1.65
CA ASP A 179 -41.19 -17.51 2.15
C ASP A 179 -40.83 -18.93 2.61
N ASN A 180 -39.68 -19.04 3.30
CA ASN A 180 -39.13 -20.31 3.80
C ASN A 180 -38.90 -21.38 2.69
N LYS A 181 -38.54 -20.96 1.47
CA LYS A 181 -38.21 -21.87 0.36
C LYS A 181 -37.04 -22.77 0.64
N PHE A 182 -36.19 -22.42 1.60
CA PHE A 182 -35.04 -23.23 1.99
C PHE A 182 -34.97 -23.40 3.51
N GLU A 183 -34.30 -24.47 3.90
CA GLU A 183 -33.92 -24.74 5.29
C GLU A 183 -32.40 -24.59 5.44
N TYR A 184 -31.97 -24.24 6.63
CA TYR A 184 -30.54 -24.14 6.93
C TYR A 184 -30.19 -24.85 8.24
N GLU A 185 -29.00 -25.39 8.31
CA GLU A 185 -28.46 -26.07 9.46
C GLU A 185 -27.01 -25.60 9.68
N ILE A 186 -26.69 -25.23 10.92
CA ILE A 186 -25.31 -24.84 11.29
C ILE A 186 -24.83 -25.75 12.39
N SER A 187 -23.79 -26.51 12.13
CA SER A 187 -23.12 -27.38 13.09
C SER A 187 -21.69 -26.92 13.36
N ILE A 188 -21.29 -26.94 14.63
CA ILE A 188 -19.98 -26.52 15.08
C ILE A 188 -19.40 -27.65 15.92
N ASP A 189 -18.21 -28.11 15.55
CA ASP A 189 -17.47 -29.11 16.33
C ASP A 189 -17.14 -28.56 17.73
N SER A 190 -17.29 -29.40 18.74
CA SER A 190 -17.01 -29.09 20.15
C SER A 190 -15.56 -28.66 20.40
N LYS A 191 -14.63 -29.01 19.50
CA LYS A 191 -13.23 -28.59 19.57
C LYS A 191 -13.02 -27.12 19.21
N VAL A 192 -13.98 -26.49 18.53
CA VAL A 192 -13.88 -25.10 18.10
C VAL A 192 -14.20 -24.17 19.27
N GLU A 193 -13.21 -23.45 19.75
CA GLU A 193 -13.38 -22.43 20.80
C GLU A 193 -13.94 -21.13 20.20
N THR A 194 -15.26 -21.12 19.99
CA THR A 194 -15.95 -20.07 19.21
C THR A 194 -15.73 -18.65 19.73
N ASP A 195 -15.51 -18.46 21.05
CA ASP A 195 -15.32 -17.16 21.69
C ASP A 195 -13.89 -16.64 21.62
N PHE A 196 -12.92 -17.52 21.36
CA PHE A 196 -11.49 -17.16 21.37
C PHE A 196 -10.84 -17.22 20.00
N GLN A 197 -11.24 -18.18 19.18
CA GLN A 197 -10.70 -18.33 17.84
C GLN A 197 -11.18 -17.23 16.92
N LYS A 198 -10.22 -16.59 16.22
CA LYS A 198 -10.48 -15.49 15.31
C LYS A 198 -10.34 -15.91 13.86
N ILE A 199 -11.26 -15.46 13.05
CA ILE A 199 -11.26 -15.63 11.59
C ILE A 199 -11.40 -14.27 10.93
N PRO A 200 -10.99 -14.09 9.66
CA PRO A 200 -11.24 -12.86 8.93
C PRO A 200 -12.73 -12.52 8.91
N SER A 201 -13.05 -11.26 9.18
CA SER A 201 -14.45 -10.77 9.20
C SER A 201 -15.13 -11.01 7.85
N MET A 202 -16.39 -11.44 7.87
CA MET A 202 -17.25 -11.66 6.69
C MET A 202 -16.62 -12.61 5.65
N LEU A 203 -15.90 -13.65 6.11
CA LEU A 203 -15.26 -14.63 5.22
C LEU A 203 -16.26 -15.66 4.69
N ILE A 204 -17.22 -16.08 5.51
CA ILE A 204 -18.19 -17.15 5.22
C ILE A 204 -19.39 -16.63 4.44
N GLN A 205 -19.87 -15.44 4.79
CA GLN A 205 -21.12 -14.86 4.29
C GLN A 205 -21.22 -14.82 2.74
N PRO A 206 -20.21 -14.43 1.96
CA PRO A 206 -20.34 -14.36 0.50
C PRO A 206 -20.62 -15.70 -0.17
N TYR A 207 -20.12 -16.79 0.40
CA TYR A 207 -20.37 -18.14 -0.14
C TYR A 207 -21.79 -18.62 0.20
N VAL A 208 -22.28 -18.29 1.40
CA VAL A 208 -23.69 -18.57 1.79
C VAL A 208 -24.65 -17.76 0.93
N GLU A 209 -24.36 -16.50 0.66
CA GLU A 209 -25.13 -15.65 -0.24
C GLU A 209 -25.21 -16.24 -1.63
N ASN A 210 -24.07 -16.68 -2.21
CA ASN A 210 -24.02 -17.33 -3.50
C ASN A 210 -24.85 -18.63 -3.52
N ALA A 211 -24.78 -19.45 -2.48
CA ALA A 211 -25.55 -20.67 -2.35
C ALA A 211 -27.06 -20.39 -2.37
N ILE A 212 -27.52 -19.36 -1.65
CA ILE A 212 -28.92 -18.98 -1.62
C ILE A 212 -29.38 -18.41 -2.95
N ILE A 213 -28.77 -17.30 -3.38
CA ILE A 213 -29.24 -16.52 -4.54
C ILE A 213 -29.10 -17.30 -5.84
N HIS A 214 -27.97 -17.99 -6.01
CA HIS A 214 -27.62 -18.66 -7.28
C HIS A 214 -27.88 -20.15 -7.27
N GLY A 215 -27.95 -20.78 -6.09
CA GLY A 215 -28.22 -22.21 -5.95
C GLY A 215 -29.66 -22.52 -5.64
N LEU A 216 -30.17 -21.98 -4.53
CA LEU A 216 -31.45 -22.40 -3.94
C LEU A 216 -32.65 -21.64 -4.48
N VAL A 217 -32.57 -20.31 -4.64
CA VAL A 217 -33.71 -19.49 -5.11
C VAL A 217 -34.19 -19.88 -6.50
N PRO A 218 -33.32 -20.19 -7.49
CA PRO A 218 -33.73 -20.64 -8.83
C PRO A 218 -34.23 -22.09 -8.87
N LYS A 219 -34.16 -22.84 -7.79
CA LYS A 219 -34.58 -24.23 -7.72
C LYS A 219 -36.12 -24.33 -7.80
N ASN A 220 -36.61 -25.01 -8.85
CA ASN A 220 -38.06 -25.13 -9.11
C ASN A 220 -38.69 -26.39 -8.48
N SER A 221 -37.90 -27.34 -7.97
CA SER A 221 -38.37 -28.60 -7.45
C SER A 221 -37.76 -28.92 -6.07
N GLY A 222 -38.63 -29.21 -5.10
CA GLY A 222 -38.22 -29.59 -3.76
C GLY A 222 -37.70 -28.40 -2.91
N LYS A 223 -37.57 -28.63 -1.61
CA LYS A 223 -37.10 -27.63 -0.67
C LYS A 223 -35.57 -27.47 -0.78
N GLY A 224 -35.11 -26.23 -0.79
CA GLY A 224 -33.71 -25.92 -0.71
C GLY A 224 -33.13 -26.30 0.65
N LYS A 225 -31.89 -26.78 0.69
CA LYS A 225 -31.18 -27.02 1.96
C LYS A 225 -29.78 -26.48 1.85
N ILE A 226 -29.35 -25.74 2.89
CA ILE A 226 -27.97 -25.32 3.07
C ILE A 226 -27.45 -25.83 4.41
N GLN A 227 -26.31 -26.46 4.39
CA GLN A 227 -25.60 -26.96 5.59
C GLN A 227 -24.27 -26.25 5.73
N ILE A 228 -23.99 -25.78 6.94
CA ILE A 228 -22.75 -25.08 7.27
C ILE A 228 -22.13 -25.84 8.44
N GLU A 229 -20.95 -26.39 8.20
CA GLU A 229 -20.22 -27.20 9.18
C GLU A 229 -18.88 -26.53 9.48
N ILE A 230 -18.60 -26.31 10.77
CA ILE A 230 -17.32 -25.75 11.22
C ILE A 230 -16.62 -26.81 12.03
N MET A 231 -15.47 -27.24 11.56
CA MET A 231 -14.64 -28.27 12.17
C MET A 231 -13.23 -27.74 12.43
N GLN A 232 -12.58 -28.28 13.45
CA GLN A 232 -11.20 -27.94 13.79
C GLN A 232 -10.32 -29.17 13.66
N THR A 233 -9.19 -29.00 12.97
CA THR A 233 -8.05 -29.92 12.97
C THR A 233 -6.88 -29.26 13.69
N ASP A 234 -5.76 -29.97 13.85
CA ASP A 234 -4.57 -29.42 14.52
C ASP A 234 -3.96 -28.20 13.78
N ALA A 235 -4.21 -28.04 12.49
CA ALA A 235 -3.61 -27.00 11.66
C ALA A 235 -4.61 -25.97 11.12
N TYR A 236 -5.90 -26.31 11.05
CA TYR A 236 -6.92 -25.49 10.35
C TYR A 236 -8.27 -25.53 11.08
N ILE A 237 -8.97 -24.39 11.00
CA ILE A 237 -10.44 -24.35 11.08
C ILE A 237 -10.96 -24.53 9.65
N THR A 238 -11.80 -25.53 9.43
CA THR A 238 -12.44 -25.78 8.14
C THR A 238 -13.91 -25.40 8.23
N CYS A 239 -14.37 -24.48 7.37
CA CYS A 239 -15.78 -24.18 7.22
C CYS A 239 -16.28 -24.78 5.90
N THR A 240 -17.20 -25.72 5.97
CA THR A 240 -17.83 -26.39 4.83
C THR A 240 -19.25 -25.87 4.66
N ILE A 241 -19.58 -25.36 3.47
CA ILE A 241 -20.90 -24.90 3.09
C ILE A 241 -21.39 -25.82 1.97
N THR A 242 -22.51 -26.50 2.18
CA THR A 242 -23.08 -27.42 1.20
C THR A 242 -24.52 -27.00 0.89
N ASP A 243 -24.83 -26.76 -0.38
CA ASP A 243 -26.18 -26.52 -0.86
C ASP A 243 -26.67 -27.64 -1.77
N ASN A 244 -27.97 -27.87 -1.81
CA ASN A 244 -28.63 -28.78 -2.74
C ASN A 244 -29.29 -28.04 -3.91
N GLY A 245 -28.70 -26.93 -4.34
CA GLY A 245 -29.22 -26.04 -5.37
C GLY A 245 -29.09 -26.61 -6.80
N ILE A 246 -29.30 -25.73 -7.78
CA ILE A 246 -29.22 -26.06 -9.20
C ILE A 246 -27.78 -26.26 -9.71
N GLY A 247 -26.77 -25.92 -8.93
CA GLY A 247 -25.35 -25.94 -9.26
C GLY A 247 -24.91 -24.81 -10.19
N ARG A 248 -23.59 -24.61 -10.24
CA ARG A 248 -22.96 -23.45 -10.93
C ARG A 248 -23.19 -23.46 -12.45
N LYS A 249 -23.10 -24.61 -13.10
CA LYS A 249 -23.29 -24.75 -14.57
C LYS A 249 -24.68 -24.28 -15.00
N LYS A 250 -25.71 -24.80 -14.36
CA LYS A 250 -27.10 -24.47 -14.67
C LYS A 250 -27.46 -23.02 -14.25
N SER A 251 -26.88 -22.52 -13.16
CA SER A 251 -27.01 -21.14 -12.77
C SER A 251 -26.41 -20.16 -13.78
N ALA A 252 -25.27 -20.50 -14.39
CA ALA A 252 -24.65 -19.71 -15.47
C ALA A 252 -25.49 -19.70 -16.74
N GLU A 253 -26.08 -20.85 -17.15
CA GLU A 253 -26.98 -20.96 -18.31
C GLU A 253 -28.26 -20.13 -18.15
N LEU A 254 -28.82 -20.08 -16.96
CA LEU A 254 -30.02 -19.27 -16.68
C LEU A 254 -29.73 -17.78 -16.81
N ARG A 255 -28.55 -17.32 -16.38
CA ARG A 255 -28.11 -15.92 -16.50
C ARG A 255 -27.89 -15.48 -17.95
N THR A 256 -27.38 -16.34 -18.81
CA THR A 256 -27.18 -16.01 -20.23
C THR A 256 -28.51 -15.85 -21.00
N LYS A 257 -29.63 -16.40 -20.48
CA LYS A 257 -30.96 -16.28 -21.08
C LYS A 257 -31.73 -15.01 -20.67
N THR A 258 -31.42 -14.45 -19.53
CA THR A 258 -31.97 -13.18 -19.04
C THR A 258 -31.00 -12.07 -19.36
N SER A 259 -31.17 -11.35 -20.45
CA SER A 259 -30.38 -10.23 -21.01
C SER A 259 -29.77 -9.21 -20.01
N GLU A 260 -29.40 -9.61 -18.84
CA GLU A 260 -28.62 -8.83 -17.89
C GLU A 260 -27.14 -8.90 -18.30
N PRO A 261 -26.43 -7.75 -18.36
CA PRO A 261 -25.03 -7.73 -18.75
C PRO A 261 -24.26 -8.74 -17.89
N LEU A 262 -23.32 -9.46 -18.50
CA LEU A 262 -22.36 -10.37 -17.89
C LEU A 262 -21.64 -9.68 -16.68
N HIS A 263 -22.32 -9.51 -15.58
CA HIS A 263 -21.68 -9.45 -14.29
C HIS A 263 -21.27 -10.90 -13.97
N GLU A 264 -20.14 -11.35 -14.56
CA GLU A 264 -19.33 -12.38 -13.94
C GLU A 264 -19.42 -12.14 -12.46
N SER A 265 -19.85 -13.15 -11.71
CA SER A 265 -20.22 -13.03 -10.30
C SER A 265 -19.23 -12.09 -9.58
N MET A 266 -19.55 -10.80 -9.59
CA MET A 266 -18.72 -9.75 -9.01
C MET A 266 -18.40 -10.14 -7.55
N GLY A 267 -19.32 -10.85 -6.91
CA GLY A 267 -19.13 -11.45 -5.62
C GLY A 267 -17.99 -12.48 -5.55
N MET A 268 -17.89 -13.45 -6.48
CA MET A 268 -16.79 -14.45 -6.42
C MET A 268 -15.43 -13.86 -6.79
N LYS A 269 -15.39 -12.91 -7.74
CA LYS A 269 -14.16 -12.19 -8.09
C LYS A 269 -13.68 -11.32 -6.94
N ILE A 270 -14.58 -10.56 -6.33
CA ILE A 270 -14.29 -9.75 -5.14
C ILE A 270 -13.82 -10.65 -3.99
N THR A 271 -14.40 -11.84 -3.83
CA THR A 271 -14.02 -12.78 -2.76
C THR A 271 -12.63 -13.39 -3.01
N SER A 272 -12.27 -13.71 -4.27
CA SER A 272 -10.90 -14.18 -4.61
C SER A 272 -9.86 -13.09 -4.43
N GLU A 273 -10.11 -11.89 -4.91
CA GLU A 273 -9.23 -10.73 -4.73
C GLU A 273 -9.05 -10.41 -3.23
N ARG A 274 -10.11 -10.54 -2.45
CA ARG A 274 -10.08 -10.35 -0.99
C ARG A 274 -9.25 -11.42 -0.28
N LEU A 275 -9.39 -12.70 -0.68
CA LEU A 275 -8.55 -13.79 -0.16
C LEU A 275 -7.07 -13.55 -0.44
N GLU A 276 -6.70 -13.07 -1.63
CA GLU A 276 -5.32 -12.71 -1.94
C GLU A 276 -4.80 -11.58 -1.05
N VAL A 277 -5.61 -10.55 -0.81
CA VAL A 277 -5.26 -9.43 0.08
C VAL A 277 -5.10 -9.93 1.51
N LEU A 278 -6.02 -10.74 2.02
CA LEU A 278 -5.95 -11.33 3.35
C LEU A 278 -4.70 -12.20 3.52
N ASN A 279 -4.37 -13.04 2.54
CA ASN A 279 -3.16 -13.87 2.57
C ASN A 279 -1.87 -13.03 2.58
N ARG A 280 -1.84 -11.91 1.84
CA ARG A 280 -0.69 -10.98 1.87
C ARG A 280 -0.54 -10.26 3.21
N MET A 281 -1.66 -9.82 3.81
CA MET A 281 -1.64 -9.04 5.05
C MET A 281 -1.34 -9.89 6.28
N SER A 282 -1.92 -11.09 6.38
CA SER A 282 -1.78 -11.97 7.55
C SER A 282 -0.65 -12.99 7.44
N LYS A 283 0.05 -13.06 6.28
CA LYS A 283 1.01 -14.13 5.95
C LYS A 283 0.43 -15.53 6.19
N SER A 284 -0.90 -15.66 6.06
CA SER A 284 -1.64 -16.90 6.25
C SER A 284 -1.92 -17.55 4.88
N ASN A 285 -2.05 -18.87 4.87
CA ASN A 285 -2.41 -19.64 3.68
C ASN A 285 -3.91 -20.00 3.73
N LEU A 286 -4.78 -18.98 3.77
CA LEU A 286 -6.22 -19.16 3.56
C LEU A 286 -6.45 -19.74 2.17
N SER A 287 -7.22 -20.81 2.08
CA SER A 287 -7.58 -21.40 0.79
C SER A 287 -9.06 -21.75 0.75
N VAL A 288 -9.62 -21.73 -0.45
CA VAL A 288 -11.02 -22.08 -0.70
C VAL A 288 -11.08 -23.07 -1.85
N ASN A 289 -11.78 -24.17 -1.63
CA ASN A 289 -12.05 -25.19 -2.61
C ASN A 289 -13.56 -25.20 -2.94
N ILE A 290 -13.92 -25.12 -4.21
CA ILE A 290 -15.33 -25.14 -4.66
C ILE A 290 -15.55 -26.39 -5.50
N ILE A 291 -16.46 -27.25 -5.04
CA ILE A 291 -16.74 -28.56 -5.63
C ILE A 291 -18.17 -28.56 -6.17
N ASP A 292 -18.34 -28.81 -7.44
CA ASP A 292 -19.65 -29.08 -8.04
C ASP A 292 -20.04 -30.51 -7.72
N MET A 293 -21.16 -30.69 -7.02
CA MET A 293 -21.69 -32.01 -6.69
C MET A 293 -22.58 -32.51 -7.84
N GLU A 294 -22.28 -33.68 -8.37
CA GLU A 294 -23.00 -34.29 -9.47
C GLU A 294 -23.39 -35.74 -9.14
N ASP A 295 -24.52 -36.22 -9.69
CA ASP A 295 -24.88 -37.62 -9.63
C ASP A 295 -24.14 -38.45 -10.73
N GLU A 296 -24.35 -39.76 -10.77
CA GLU A 296 -23.76 -40.65 -11.77
C GLU A 296 -24.16 -40.30 -13.21
N ASN A 297 -25.22 -39.53 -13.42
CA ASN A 297 -25.70 -39.04 -14.70
C ASN A 297 -25.26 -37.60 -15.02
N HIS A 298 -24.30 -37.04 -14.27
CA HIS A 298 -23.84 -35.67 -14.40
C HIS A 298 -24.91 -34.59 -14.13
N ASN A 299 -26.01 -34.95 -13.45
CA ASN A 299 -26.94 -33.94 -12.99
C ASN A 299 -26.40 -33.27 -11.73
N SER A 300 -26.58 -31.96 -11.63
CA SER A 300 -26.13 -31.21 -10.47
C SER A 300 -26.95 -31.57 -9.21
N LEU A 301 -26.25 -31.93 -8.16
CA LEU A 301 -26.80 -32.13 -6.81
C LEU A 301 -26.61 -30.89 -5.91
N GLY A 302 -25.94 -29.83 -6.42
CA GLY A 302 -25.65 -28.62 -5.69
C GLY A 302 -24.15 -28.26 -5.72
N THR A 303 -23.72 -27.44 -4.75
CA THR A 303 -22.34 -27.00 -4.62
C THR A 303 -21.83 -27.20 -3.20
N LYS A 304 -20.57 -27.60 -3.06
CA LYS A 304 -19.86 -27.67 -1.79
C LYS A 304 -18.68 -26.71 -1.81
N VAL A 305 -18.58 -25.84 -0.81
CA VAL A 305 -17.47 -24.90 -0.62
C VAL A 305 -16.74 -25.25 0.67
N GLU A 306 -15.44 -25.42 0.59
CA GLU A 306 -14.57 -25.71 1.73
C GLU A 306 -13.59 -24.54 1.92
N ILE A 307 -13.63 -23.91 3.07
CA ILE A 307 -12.76 -22.78 3.45
C ILE A 307 -11.81 -23.27 4.51
N PHE A 308 -10.50 -23.20 4.24
CA PHE A 308 -9.44 -23.62 5.15
C PHE A 308 -8.78 -22.38 5.76
N ILE A 309 -8.88 -22.24 7.06
CA ILE A 309 -8.36 -21.10 7.84
C ILE A 309 -7.25 -21.63 8.75
N PRO A 310 -5.98 -21.29 8.54
CA PRO A 310 -4.87 -21.69 9.42
C PRO A 310 -5.07 -21.15 10.84
N ILE A 311 -4.72 -21.98 11.83
CA ILE A 311 -4.78 -21.64 13.27
C ILE A 311 -3.46 -21.01 13.71
#